data_daa00d4b74f054aa117f25a57ac0f94a
#
_entry.id   daa00d4b74f054aa117f25a57ac0f94a
#
_cell.length_a   1.000
_cell.length_b   1.000
_cell.length_c   1.000
_cell.angle_alpha   90.00
_cell.angle_beta   90.00
_cell.angle_gamma   90.00
#
_symmetry.space_group_name_H-M   'P 1'
#
loop_
_entity.id
_entity.type
_entity.pdbx_description
1 polymer ?
#
loop_
_entity_poly.entity_id
_entity_poly.type
_entity_poly.pdbx_seq_one_letter_code
_entity_poly.pdbx_strand_id
1 'polypeptide(L)'
;MTRDQQHLATRIITPWWYHPALGLISAVFAGAHALPGAWPLGAIALGIAAIPVLTTAYARTAGVVVTKPAGPRSRRLLLATLLVLVAAMSCSIAFKFLGVSPWWALIPAGVTFVATVVLGRRYDETLRQEIAAPTARPAR
;
A
#
# COMPACT_ATOMS: atom_id res chain seq x y z
N MET A 1 -22.25 13.78 -16.01
CA MET A 1 -21.24 12.71 -16.10
C MET A 1 -20.78 12.66 -17.55
N THR A 2 -19.53 13.04 -17.84
CA THR A 2 -18.99 12.92 -19.20
C THR A 2 -18.70 11.44 -19.47
N ARG A 3 -18.99 10.97 -20.70
CA ARG A 3 -18.68 9.58 -21.14
C ARG A 3 -17.22 9.18 -20.83
N ASP A 4 -16.31 10.14 -20.84
CA ASP A 4 -14.89 9.93 -20.54
C ASP A 4 -14.61 9.53 -19.10
N GLN A 5 -15.36 10.03 -18.11
CA GLN A 5 -15.20 9.65 -16.71
C GLN A 5 -15.68 8.21 -16.43
N GLN A 6 -16.76 7.78 -17.10
CA GLN A 6 -17.23 6.40 -17.04
C GLN A 6 -16.22 5.44 -17.69
N HIS A 7 -15.66 5.82 -18.83
CA HIS A 7 -14.61 5.04 -19.50
C HIS A 7 -13.32 4.95 -18.69
N LEU A 8 -12.95 6.00 -17.95
CA LEU A 8 -11.79 5.96 -17.05
C LEU A 8 -12.04 5.05 -15.85
N ALA A 9 -13.21 5.11 -15.22
CA ALA A 9 -13.53 4.27 -14.06
C ALA A 9 -13.56 2.78 -14.41
N THR A 10 -13.98 2.41 -15.62
CA THR A 10 -13.99 1.02 -16.09
C THR A 10 -12.61 0.50 -16.51
N ARG A 11 -11.66 1.37 -16.80
CA ARG A 11 -10.28 1.00 -17.17
C ARG A 11 -9.33 0.83 -15.99
N ILE A 12 -9.71 1.26 -14.77
CA ILE A 12 -8.91 1.06 -13.57
C ILE A 12 -9.14 -0.38 -13.07
N ILE A 13 -8.49 -1.34 -13.72
CA ILE A 13 -8.48 -2.74 -13.29
C ILE A 13 -7.14 -2.99 -12.61
N THR A 14 -7.15 -2.99 -11.27
CA THR A 14 -5.96 -3.36 -10.51
C THR A 14 -5.73 -4.86 -10.63
N PRO A 15 -4.55 -5.31 -11.10
CA PRO A 15 -4.24 -6.73 -11.19
C PRO A 15 -4.31 -7.38 -9.81
N TRP A 16 -4.80 -8.62 -9.73
CA TRP A 16 -4.98 -9.36 -8.47
C TRP A 16 -3.68 -9.53 -7.67
N TRP A 17 -2.55 -9.60 -8.35
CA TRP A 17 -1.21 -9.79 -7.78
C TRP A 17 -0.62 -8.50 -7.16
N TYR A 18 -1.14 -7.32 -7.52
CA TYR A 18 -0.56 -6.03 -7.11
C TYR A 18 -0.59 -5.82 -5.60
N HIS A 19 -1.75 -6.02 -4.96
CA HIS A 19 -1.89 -5.84 -3.51
C HIS A 19 -1.08 -6.87 -2.69
N PRO A 20 -1.07 -8.17 -3.04
CA PRO A 20 -0.17 -9.12 -2.40
C PRO A 20 1.31 -8.76 -2.55
N ALA A 21 1.75 -8.30 -3.72
CA ALA A 21 3.13 -7.88 -3.94
C ALA A 21 3.48 -6.64 -3.11
N LEU A 22 2.60 -5.63 -3.09
CA LEU A 22 2.76 -4.44 -2.25
C LEU A 22 2.75 -4.80 -0.76
N GLY A 23 1.88 -5.71 -0.34
CA GLY A 23 1.82 -6.25 1.02
C GLY A 23 3.13 -6.93 1.42
N LEU A 24 3.73 -7.70 0.52
CA LEU A 24 5.02 -8.35 0.77
C LEU A 24 6.14 -7.32 0.97
N ILE A 25 6.21 -6.30 0.12
CA ILE A 25 7.18 -5.20 0.27
C ILE A 25 6.98 -4.51 1.62
N SER A 26 5.73 -4.21 1.99
CA SER A 26 5.39 -3.58 3.28
C SER A 26 5.76 -4.47 4.47
N ALA A 27 5.56 -5.78 4.36
CA ALA A 27 5.96 -6.75 5.38
C ALA A 27 7.48 -6.82 5.55
N VAL A 28 8.23 -6.76 4.44
CA VAL A 28 9.70 -6.68 4.47
C VAL A 28 10.15 -5.42 5.19
N PHE A 29 9.56 -4.26 4.88
CA PHE A 29 9.87 -3.02 5.61
C PHE A 29 9.56 -3.12 7.09
N ALA A 30 8.40 -3.67 7.47
CA ALA A 30 8.02 -3.82 8.86
C ALA A 30 8.94 -4.79 9.62
N GLY A 31 9.26 -5.95 9.03
CA GLY A 31 10.04 -7.01 9.68
C GLY A 31 11.55 -6.79 9.66
N ALA A 32 12.08 -6.11 8.65
CA ALA A 32 13.52 -5.95 8.43
C ALA A 32 14.26 -5.36 9.65
N HIS A 33 13.62 -4.44 10.36
CA HIS A 33 14.23 -3.73 11.50
C HIS A 33 14.59 -4.63 12.69
N ALA A 34 13.97 -5.80 12.80
CA ALA A 34 14.26 -6.78 13.84
C ALA A 34 15.45 -7.70 13.49
N LEU A 35 15.91 -7.68 12.25
CA LEU A 35 17.02 -8.52 11.83
C LEU A 35 18.35 -8.07 12.44
N PRO A 36 19.28 -9.01 12.72
CA PRO A 36 20.59 -8.68 13.26
C PRO A 36 21.54 -8.11 12.19
N GLY A 37 22.60 -7.44 12.64
CA GLY A 37 23.69 -6.98 11.79
C GLY A 37 23.26 -6.02 10.68
N ALA A 38 23.79 -6.19 9.47
CA ALA A 38 23.54 -5.38 8.30
C ALA A 38 22.33 -5.83 7.45
N TRP A 39 21.69 -6.95 7.78
CA TRP A 39 20.54 -7.49 7.04
C TRP A 39 19.37 -6.50 6.87
N PRO A 40 19.04 -5.64 7.87
CA PRO A 40 18.01 -4.62 7.70
C PRO A 40 18.26 -3.70 6.51
N LEU A 41 19.49 -3.27 6.29
CA LEU A 41 19.86 -2.37 5.19
C LEU A 41 19.63 -3.04 3.84
N GLY A 42 20.05 -4.30 3.70
CA GLY A 42 19.83 -5.09 2.48
C GLY A 42 18.35 -5.31 2.18
N ALA A 43 17.57 -5.67 3.18
CA ALA A 43 16.13 -5.89 3.04
C ALA A 43 15.38 -4.60 2.67
N ILE A 44 15.72 -3.48 3.29
CA ILE A 44 15.13 -2.17 2.98
C ILE A 44 15.53 -1.73 1.56
N ALA A 45 16.81 -1.88 1.19
CA ALA A 45 17.27 -1.54 -0.15
C ALA A 45 16.56 -2.37 -1.22
N LEU A 46 16.37 -3.67 -0.98
CA LEU A 46 15.60 -4.55 -1.87
C LEU A 46 14.13 -4.10 -1.98
N GLY A 47 13.51 -3.75 -0.86
CA GLY A 47 12.14 -3.24 -0.84
C GLY A 47 12.00 -1.94 -1.64
N ILE A 48 12.92 -0.99 -1.46
CA ILE A 48 12.96 0.27 -2.23
C ILE A 48 13.12 -0.02 -3.72
N ALA A 49 14.03 -0.92 -4.11
CA ALA A 49 14.23 -1.30 -5.51
C ALA A 49 13.02 -2.03 -6.11
N ALA A 50 12.25 -2.76 -5.30
CA ALA A 50 11.04 -3.45 -5.76
C ALA A 50 9.88 -2.50 -6.09
N ILE A 51 9.81 -1.32 -5.47
CA ILE A 51 8.71 -0.35 -5.71
C ILE A 51 8.64 0.09 -7.18
N PRO A 52 9.72 0.60 -7.83
CA PRO A 52 9.65 1.00 -9.23
C PRO A 52 9.40 -0.19 -10.16
N VAL A 53 9.88 -1.38 -9.84
CA VAL A 53 9.57 -2.59 -10.60
C VAL A 53 8.09 -2.91 -10.53
N LEU A 54 7.50 -2.88 -9.33
CA LEU A 54 6.09 -3.11 -9.11
C LEU A 54 5.21 -2.07 -9.83
N THR A 55 5.55 -0.78 -9.71
CA THR A 55 4.81 0.31 -10.35
C THR A 55 4.91 0.25 -11.87
N THR A 56 6.06 -0.11 -12.42
CA THR A 56 6.24 -0.30 -13.87
C THR A 56 5.45 -1.50 -14.37
N ALA A 57 5.48 -2.62 -13.67
CA ALA A 57 4.68 -3.80 -14.01
C ALA A 57 3.18 -3.49 -13.93
N TYR A 58 2.74 -2.75 -12.92
CA TYR A 58 1.37 -2.29 -12.81
C TYR A 58 0.97 -1.39 -13.99
N ALA A 59 1.79 -0.39 -14.33
CA ALA A 59 1.53 0.52 -15.44
C ALA A 59 1.39 -0.21 -16.78
N ARG A 60 2.23 -1.22 -17.02
CA ARG A 60 2.17 -2.05 -18.24
C ARG A 60 0.89 -2.89 -18.31
N THR A 61 0.36 -3.32 -17.18
CA THR A 61 -0.80 -4.22 -17.12
C THR A 61 -2.11 -3.43 -17.09
N ALA A 62 -2.16 -2.35 -16.29
CA ALA A 62 -3.37 -1.57 -16.07
C ALA A 62 -3.56 -0.41 -17.07
N GLY A 63 -2.50 0.00 -17.76
CA GLY A 63 -2.53 1.07 -18.77
C GLY A 63 -2.71 2.49 -18.21
N VAL A 64 -3.25 2.63 -17.00
CA VAL A 64 -3.46 3.93 -16.31
C VAL A 64 -3.03 3.80 -14.86
N VAL A 65 -2.15 4.69 -14.42
CA VAL A 65 -1.70 4.77 -13.03
C VAL A 65 -2.33 5.98 -12.37
N VAL A 66 -3.22 5.75 -11.39
CA VAL A 66 -3.77 6.81 -10.55
C VAL A 66 -2.90 6.96 -9.31
N THR A 67 -2.09 8.01 -9.27
CA THR A 67 -1.11 8.26 -8.20
C THR A 67 -1.65 9.09 -7.04
N LYS A 68 -2.82 9.72 -7.21
CA LYS A 68 -3.41 10.60 -6.20
C LYS A 68 -4.78 10.10 -5.76
N PRO A 69 -5.11 10.19 -4.44
CA PRO A 69 -6.45 9.89 -3.98
C PRO A 69 -7.46 10.86 -4.61
N ALA A 70 -8.59 10.33 -5.08
CA ALA A 70 -9.63 11.12 -5.76
C ALA A 70 -10.51 11.90 -4.77
N GLY A 71 -10.55 11.46 -3.49
CA GLY A 71 -11.43 12.07 -2.50
C GLY A 71 -11.02 11.81 -1.04
N PRO A 72 -11.83 12.25 -0.07
CA PRO A 72 -11.49 12.17 1.34
C PRO A 72 -11.48 10.74 1.89
N ARG A 73 -12.29 9.84 1.34
CA ARG A 73 -12.37 8.44 1.79
C ARG A 73 -11.14 7.65 1.36
N SER A 74 -10.73 7.74 0.09
CA SER A 74 -9.52 7.12 -0.42
C SER A 74 -8.28 7.66 0.29
N ARG A 75 -8.22 8.97 0.60
CA ARG A 75 -7.15 9.58 1.38
C ARG A 75 -7.07 9.00 2.80
N ARG A 76 -8.20 8.78 3.48
CA ARG A 76 -8.24 8.17 4.82
C ARG A 76 -7.70 6.73 4.81
N LEU A 77 -8.05 5.93 3.80
CA LEU A 77 -7.56 4.57 3.65
C LEU A 77 -6.05 4.54 3.40
N LEU A 78 -5.54 5.45 2.58
CA LEU A 78 -4.10 5.61 2.35
C LEU A 78 -3.37 5.96 3.65
N LEU A 79 -3.87 6.95 4.40
CA LEU A 79 -3.31 7.34 5.68
C LEU A 79 -3.35 6.20 6.71
N ALA A 80 -4.44 5.43 6.76
CA ALA A 80 -4.55 4.26 7.62
C ALA A 80 -3.49 3.20 7.27
N THR A 81 -3.27 2.94 5.99
CA THR A 81 -2.21 2.00 5.55
C THR A 81 -0.83 2.48 5.96
N LEU A 82 -0.53 3.76 5.78
CA LEU A 82 0.74 4.35 6.21
C LEU A 82 0.91 4.29 7.73
N LEU A 83 -0.15 4.57 8.49
CA LEU A 83 -0.14 4.49 9.95
C LEU A 83 0.16 3.07 10.44
N VAL A 84 -0.48 2.06 9.85
CA VAL A 84 -0.22 0.65 10.17
C VAL A 84 1.23 0.29 9.88
N LEU A 85 1.78 0.72 8.73
CA LEU A 85 3.16 0.47 8.37
C LEU A 85 4.13 1.09 9.39
N VAL A 86 3.94 2.37 9.73
CA VAL A 86 4.78 3.08 10.70
C VAL A 86 4.69 2.42 12.08
N ALA A 87 3.49 2.05 12.54
CA ALA A 87 3.29 1.38 13.82
C ALA A 87 3.99 -0.01 13.84
N ALA A 88 3.90 -0.78 12.76
CA ALA A 88 4.56 -2.07 12.65
C ALA A 88 6.09 -1.95 12.63
N MET A 89 6.64 -0.97 11.93
CA MET A 89 8.08 -0.67 11.93
C MET A 89 8.55 -0.28 13.34
N SER A 90 7.82 0.60 14.01
CA SER A 90 8.12 1.01 15.39
C SER A 90 8.08 -0.18 16.36
N CYS A 91 7.11 -1.07 16.20
CA CYS A 91 7.00 -2.29 17.00
C CYS A 91 8.22 -3.21 16.78
N SER A 92 8.64 -3.42 15.53
CA SER A 92 9.83 -4.24 15.20
C SER A 92 11.12 -3.64 15.76
N ILE A 93 11.25 -2.32 15.71
CA ILE A 93 12.37 -1.60 16.30
C ILE A 93 12.36 -1.78 17.83
N ALA A 94 11.20 -1.64 18.49
CA ALA A 94 11.05 -1.84 19.92
C ALA A 94 11.45 -3.26 20.35
N PHE A 95 11.04 -4.28 19.58
CA PHE A 95 11.45 -5.66 19.84
C PHE A 95 12.97 -5.85 19.82
N LYS A 96 13.64 -5.19 18.88
CA LYS A 96 15.11 -5.21 18.80
C LYS A 96 15.76 -4.60 20.06
N PHE A 97 15.27 -3.45 20.50
CA PHE A 97 15.81 -2.79 21.71
C PHE A 97 15.50 -3.56 23.01
N LEU A 98 14.38 -4.27 23.07
CA LEU A 98 13.99 -5.09 24.21
C LEU A 98 14.69 -6.47 24.22
N GLY A 99 15.52 -6.77 23.22
CA GLY A 99 16.21 -8.06 23.11
C GLY A 99 15.28 -9.23 22.85
N VAL A 100 14.07 -8.97 22.34
CA VAL A 100 13.10 -10.02 21.98
C VAL A 100 13.60 -10.76 20.75
N SER A 101 13.33 -12.09 20.71
CA SER A 101 13.72 -12.91 19.58
C SER A 101 13.22 -12.32 18.24
N PRO A 102 14.07 -12.28 17.18
CA PRO A 102 13.70 -11.74 15.86
C PRO A 102 12.45 -12.36 15.24
N TRP A 103 12.11 -13.60 15.63
CA TRP A 103 10.91 -14.29 15.14
C TRP A 103 9.61 -13.57 15.48
N TRP A 104 9.56 -12.80 16.56
CA TRP A 104 8.40 -12.02 16.93
C TRP A 104 8.09 -10.90 15.93
N ALA A 105 9.06 -10.49 15.13
CA ALA A 105 8.85 -9.53 14.05
C ALA A 105 7.95 -10.05 12.92
N LEU A 106 7.73 -11.36 12.85
CA LEU A 106 6.76 -11.95 11.92
C LEU A 106 5.32 -11.50 12.23
N ILE A 107 5.01 -11.13 13.47
CA ILE A 107 3.69 -10.63 13.86
C ILE A 107 3.42 -9.27 13.20
N PRO A 108 4.21 -8.19 13.46
CA PRO A 108 3.98 -6.91 12.79
C PRO A 108 4.15 -6.99 11.26
N ALA A 109 5.04 -7.84 10.75
CA ALA A 109 5.16 -8.08 9.31
C ALA A 109 3.88 -8.70 8.72
N GLY A 110 3.33 -9.73 9.37
CA GLY A 110 2.08 -10.38 8.94
C GLY A 110 0.88 -9.43 9.03
N VAL A 111 0.77 -8.67 10.11
CA VAL A 111 -0.27 -7.64 10.27
C VAL A 111 -0.19 -6.60 9.15
N THR A 112 1.02 -6.13 8.83
CA THR A 112 1.23 -5.15 7.75
C THR A 112 0.88 -5.73 6.39
N PHE A 113 1.24 -6.98 6.14
CA PHE A 113 0.87 -7.68 4.91
C PHE A 113 -0.65 -7.72 4.73
N VAL A 114 -1.37 -8.25 5.72
CA VAL A 114 -2.82 -8.38 5.67
C VAL A 114 -3.50 -7.00 5.56
N ALA A 115 -3.07 -6.04 6.39
CA ALA A 115 -3.60 -4.69 6.35
C ALA A 115 -3.39 -4.04 4.97
N THR A 116 -2.20 -4.16 4.38
CA THR A 116 -1.91 -3.59 3.05
C THR A 116 -2.79 -4.22 1.97
N VAL A 117 -2.99 -5.54 2.01
CA VAL A 117 -3.86 -6.23 1.04
C VAL A 117 -5.32 -5.81 1.21
N VAL A 118 -5.83 -5.80 2.43
CA VAL A 118 -7.24 -5.47 2.71
C VAL A 118 -7.53 -4.00 2.45
N LEU A 119 -6.72 -3.10 3.01
CA LEU A 119 -6.90 -1.66 2.84
C LEU A 119 -6.65 -1.22 1.40
N GLY A 120 -5.68 -1.84 0.72
CA GLY A 120 -5.41 -1.58 -0.69
C GLY A 120 -6.59 -1.94 -1.59
N ARG A 121 -7.21 -3.10 -1.39
CA ARG A 121 -8.42 -3.49 -2.12
C ARG A 121 -9.58 -2.54 -1.85
N ARG A 122 -9.79 -2.16 -0.58
CA ARG A 122 -10.82 -1.17 -0.21
C ARG A 122 -10.52 0.21 -0.78
N TYR A 123 -9.25 0.59 -0.85
CA TYR A 123 -8.83 1.84 -1.47
C TYR A 123 -9.22 1.88 -2.96
N ASP A 124 -8.94 0.82 -3.71
CA ASP A 124 -9.30 0.74 -5.13
C ASP A 124 -10.80 0.82 -5.35
N GLU A 125 -11.58 0.12 -4.53
CA GLU A 125 -13.03 0.15 -4.61
C GLU A 125 -13.59 1.54 -4.30
N THR A 126 -13.09 2.17 -3.24
CA THR A 126 -13.46 3.53 -2.85
C THR A 126 -13.04 4.55 -3.91
N LEU A 127 -11.84 4.39 -4.47
CA LEU A 127 -11.32 5.25 -5.52
C LEU A 127 -12.22 5.21 -6.77
N ARG A 128 -12.64 4.01 -7.18
CA ARG A 128 -13.58 3.84 -8.30
C ARG A 128 -14.91 4.53 -8.02
N GLN A 129 -15.45 4.40 -6.80
CA GLN A 129 -16.68 5.07 -6.39
C GLN A 129 -16.55 6.59 -6.39
N GLU A 130 -15.43 7.12 -5.87
CA GLU A 130 -15.18 8.57 -5.84
C GLU A 130 -14.97 9.15 -7.24
N ILE A 131 -14.34 8.42 -8.16
CA ILE A 131 -14.18 8.85 -9.56
C ILE A 131 -15.53 8.79 -10.31
N ALA A 132 -16.35 7.78 -10.00
CA ALA A 132 -17.67 7.60 -10.61
C ALA A 132 -18.72 8.57 -10.06
N ALA A 133 -18.51 9.11 -8.85
CA ALA A 133 -19.43 10.09 -8.26
C ALA A 133 -19.41 11.38 -9.06
N PRO A 134 -20.58 11.95 -9.46
CA PRO A 134 -20.64 13.26 -10.09
C PRO A 134 -20.08 14.29 -9.10
N THR A 135 -19.09 15.06 -9.51
CA THR A 135 -18.69 16.25 -8.76
C THR A 135 -19.92 17.12 -8.62
N ALA A 136 -20.46 17.19 -7.41
CA ALA A 136 -21.50 18.15 -7.08
C ALA A 136 -20.89 19.54 -7.35
N ARG A 137 -21.21 20.11 -8.51
CA ARG A 137 -20.92 21.51 -8.79
C ARG A 137 -21.64 22.31 -7.70
N PRO A 138 -20.94 23.15 -6.93
CA PRO A 138 -21.65 24.08 -6.08
C PRO A 138 -22.56 24.91 -6.99
N ALA A 139 -23.85 24.85 -6.70
CA ALA A 139 -24.82 25.74 -7.34
C ALA A 139 -24.32 27.16 -7.11
N ARG A 140 -24.03 27.86 -8.20
CA ARG A 140 -23.80 29.30 -8.19
C ARG A 140 -25.11 30.01 -8.05
#